data_e6880a9803e3ea760f59c8b553c0260d
#
_entry.id   e6880a9803e3ea760f59c8b553c0260d
#
_cell.length_a   1.000
_cell.length_b   1.000
_cell.length_c   1.000
_cell.angle_alpha   90.00
_cell.angle_beta   90.00
_cell.angle_gamma   90.00
#
_symmetry.space_group_name_H-M   'P 1'
#
loop_
_entity.id
_entity.type
_entity.pdbx_description
1 polymer ?
#
loop_
_entity_poly.entity_id
_entity_poly.type
_entity_poly.pdbx_seq_one_letter_code
_entity_poly.pdbx_strand_id
1 'polypeptide(L)'
;ESVKFWAKEYHIDGFRFDLMGIHDIDTMNQLREELLKIDPTIFVYGEGWVAADSPLPFEQRAVKENVRKMKGIAVFNDEFRDGLKGSTFDEQEPGYASGNINGHFEPVKYGIVGGTQHPQVDYSGLLYCDGPYAAAPSQMINFVSCHDGYTLVDKLKLSVQGEHSEEELVPIDKLIHTVLLTSQGIPFIRGGEEIMQDKQGEPNSYKSSDAVNQIDWALKAKNRDIFNYIRTLIALRKKHPAFRIPTAEGLEKWLHFLDTGDSGVIAYTLGEYANGDEWKEILVAYNGNRNQADINIPEQDWIIVCHNGQIDLDSQEHLSGGDISIAASSALILYRQ
;
A
#
# COMPACT_ATOMS: atom_id res chain seq x y z
N GLU A 1 -26.57 -15.17 -9.54
CA GLU A 1 -26.38 -16.28 -10.51
C GLU A 1 -25.05 -16.11 -11.27
N SER A 2 -24.69 -14.97 -11.85
CA SER A 2 -23.50 -14.79 -12.68
C SER A 2 -22.21 -15.21 -11.97
N VAL A 3 -21.89 -14.62 -10.80
CA VAL A 3 -20.66 -14.95 -10.06
C VAL A 3 -20.58 -16.43 -9.66
N LYS A 4 -21.72 -17.06 -9.37
CA LYS A 4 -21.76 -18.49 -9.06
C LYS A 4 -21.43 -19.34 -10.29
N PHE A 5 -21.89 -18.95 -11.46
CA PHE A 5 -21.54 -19.60 -12.72
C PHE A 5 -20.04 -19.55 -12.96
N TRP A 6 -19.43 -18.35 -12.89
CA TRP A 6 -18.01 -18.19 -13.10
C TRP A 6 -17.15 -18.93 -12.07
N ALA A 7 -17.57 -18.94 -10.80
CA ALA A 7 -16.87 -19.67 -9.74
C ALA A 7 -16.92 -21.18 -9.96
N LYS A 8 -18.09 -21.72 -10.38
CA LYS A 8 -18.27 -23.18 -10.53
C LYS A 8 -17.71 -23.72 -11.84
N GLU A 9 -18.00 -23.04 -12.97
CA GLU A 9 -17.66 -23.56 -14.29
C GLU A 9 -16.23 -23.20 -14.72
N TYR A 10 -15.72 -22.07 -14.25
CA TYR A 10 -14.39 -21.55 -14.62
C TYR A 10 -13.39 -21.55 -13.46
N HIS A 11 -13.82 -21.94 -12.26
CA HIS A 11 -12.98 -22.02 -11.05
C HIS A 11 -12.28 -20.69 -10.73
N ILE A 12 -12.99 -19.58 -10.87
CA ILE A 12 -12.46 -18.24 -10.56
C ILE A 12 -12.35 -18.07 -9.05
N ASP A 13 -11.16 -17.64 -8.57
CA ASP A 13 -10.80 -17.55 -7.16
C ASP A 13 -11.19 -16.20 -6.52
N GLY A 14 -11.70 -15.25 -7.30
CA GLY A 14 -12.12 -13.94 -6.76
C GLY A 14 -12.82 -13.06 -7.78
N PHE A 15 -13.45 -12.01 -7.29
CA PHE A 15 -14.20 -11.05 -8.11
C PHE A 15 -13.86 -9.62 -7.69
N ARG A 16 -13.50 -8.80 -8.66
CA ARG A 16 -13.38 -7.35 -8.51
C ARG A 16 -14.60 -6.67 -9.11
N PHE A 17 -15.28 -5.85 -8.32
CA PHE A 17 -16.43 -5.10 -8.76
C PHE A 17 -16.03 -3.68 -9.17
N ASP A 18 -16.22 -3.40 -10.43
CA ASP A 18 -16.18 -2.05 -10.97
C ASP A 18 -17.34 -1.23 -10.37
N LEU A 19 -17.09 0.01 -9.98
CA LEU A 19 -18.11 0.89 -9.41
C LEU A 19 -18.96 0.20 -8.32
N MET A 20 -18.33 -0.58 -7.44
CA MET A 20 -19.03 -1.34 -6.39
C MET A 20 -19.96 -0.44 -5.55
N GLY A 21 -19.59 0.82 -5.37
CA GLY A 21 -20.35 1.80 -4.60
C GLY A 21 -21.75 2.12 -5.12
N ILE A 22 -22.11 1.70 -6.35
CA ILE A 22 -23.48 1.82 -6.87
C ILE A 22 -24.41 0.68 -6.44
N HIS A 23 -23.84 -0.43 -5.94
CA HIS A 23 -24.61 -1.54 -5.39
C HIS A 23 -25.05 -1.25 -3.95
N ASP A 24 -26.01 -2.02 -3.46
CA ASP A 24 -26.39 -2.03 -2.06
C ASP A 24 -25.58 -3.07 -1.25
N ILE A 25 -25.47 -2.82 0.07
CA ILE A 25 -24.72 -3.66 1.00
C ILE A 25 -25.33 -5.07 1.07
N ASP A 26 -26.65 -5.20 1.06
CA ASP A 26 -27.34 -6.48 1.21
C ASP A 26 -27.05 -7.39 0.00
N THR A 27 -27.08 -6.84 -1.21
CA THR A 27 -26.69 -7.55 -2.44
C THR A 27 -25.24 -8.02 -2.35
N MET A 28 -24.32 -7.16 -1.92
CA MET A 28 -22.91 -7.53 -1.81
C MET A 28 -22.68 -8.61 -0.75
N ASN A 29 -23.31 -8.49 0.41
CA ASN A 29 -23.23 -9.50 1.47
C ASN A 29 -23.84 -10.85 1.03
N GLN A 30 -25.02 -10.85 0.40
CA GLN A 30 -25.64 -12.06 -0.14
C GLN A 30 -24.75 -12.73 -1.20
N LEU A 31 -24.17 -11.94 -2.10
CA LEU A 31 -23.24 -12.42 -3.10
C LEU A 31 -22.04 -13.13 -2.43
N ARG A 32 -21.44 -12.50 -1.43
CA ARG A 32 -20.30 -13.07 -0.69
C ARG A 32 -20.68 -14.36 0.03
N GLU A 33 -21.83 -14.39 0.68
CA GLU A 33 -22.35 -15.60 1.36
C GLU A 33 -22.57 -16.78 0.38
N GLU A 34 -23.09 -16.51 -0.81
CA GLU A 34 -23.29 -17.53 -1.85
C GLU A 34 -21.97 -18.06 -2.41
N LEU A 35 -20.96 -17.21 -2.55
CA LEU A 35 -19.62 -17.64 -2.98
C LEU A 35 -18.91 -18.47 -1.92
N LEU A 36 -19.04 -18.13 -0.64
CA LEU A 36 -18.50 -18.93 0.48
C LEU A 36 -19.03 -20.38 0.53
N LYS A 37 -20.25 -20.63 0.02
CA LYS A 37 -20.81 -21.98 -0.07
C LYS A 37 -20.15 -22.81 -1.18
N ILE A 38 -19.48 -22.17 -2.13
CA ILE A 38 -18.75 -22.82 -3.24
C ILE A 38 -17.31 -23.07 -2.80
N ASP A 39 -16.61 -22.00 -2.40
CA ASP A 39 -15.26 -22.06 -1.89
C ASP A 39 -15.04 -20.91 -0.88
N PRO A 40 -14.64 -21.20 0.37
CA PRO A 40 -14.40 -20.17 1.40
C PRO A 40 -13.23 -19.24 1.08
N THR A 41 -12.36 -19.61 0.15
CA THR A 41 -11.18 -18.81 -0.24
C THR A 41 -11.47 -17.77 -1.32
N ILE A 42 -12.64 -17.84 -2.00
CA ILE A 42 -13.00 -16.85 -3.04
C ILE A 42 -12.97 -15.44 -2.45
N PHE A 43 -12.17 -14.58 -3.05
CA PHE A 43 -11.99 -13.21 -2.59
C PHE A 43 -12.92 -12.25 -3.33
N VAL A 44 -13.51 -11.29 -2.61
CA VAL A 44 -14.39 -10.26 -3.20
C VAL A 44 -13.91 -8.89 -2.78
N TYR A 45 -13.72 -8.00 -3.76
CA TYR A 45 -13.35 -6.61 -3.53
C TYR A 45 -13.87 -5.71 -4.65
N GLY A 46 -13.78 -4.41 -4.47
CA GLY A 46 -14.21 -3.50 -5.52
C GLY A 46 -13.96 -2.02 -5.23
N GLU A 47 -14.46 -1.21 -6.13
CA GLU A 47 -14.38 0.24 -6.06
C GLU A 47 -15.53 0.79 -5.21
N GLY A 48 -15.22 1.12 -3.97
CA GLY A 48 -16.17 1.72 -3.02
C GLY A 48 -16.37 3.23 -3.23
N TRP A 49 -16.28 3.72 -4.48
CA TRP A 49 -16.43 5.14 -4.76
C TRP A 49 -17.91 5.55 -4.85
N VAL A 50 -18.21 6.80 -4.50
CA VAL A 50 -19.47 7.45 -4.84
C VAL A 50 -19.38 7.90 -6.32
N ALA A 51 -19.49 6.94 -7.25
CA ALA A 51 -19.21 7.16 -8.67
C ALA A 51 -20.41 7.65 -9.48
N ALA A 52 -21.63 7.52 -8.94
CA ALA A 52 -22.85 7.95 -9.61
C ALA A 52 -23.97 8.25 -8.60
N ASP A 53 -24.99 8.95 -9.07
CA ASP A 53 -26.23 9.12 -8.34
C ASP A 53 -26.89 7.76 -8.07
N SER A 54 -27.40 7.59 -6.86
CA SER A 54 -28.11 6.39 -6.47
C SER A 54 -29.38 6.79 -5.70
N PRO A 55 -30.51 6.14 -5.94
CA PRO A 55 -31.73 6.36 -5.16
C PRO A 55 -31.64 5.79 -3.75
N LEU A 56 -30.61 5.00 -3.45
CA LEU A 56 -30.42 4.41 -2.13
C LEU A 56 -29.90 5.43 -1.12
N PRO A 57 -30.36 5.39 0.13
CA PRO A 57 -29.73 6.09 1.23
C PRO A 57 -28.25 5.76 1.31
N PHE A 58 -27.40 6.74 1.65
CA PHE A 58 -25.94 6.58 1.68
C PHE A 58 -25.49 5.40 2.54
N GLU A 59 -26.11 5.21 3.70
CA GLU A 59 -25.83 4.14 4.66
C GLU A 59 -26.14 2.72 4.17
N GLN A 60 -26.86 2.59 3.03
CA GLN A 60 -27.19 1.32 2.38
C GLN A 60 -26.30 1.02 1.17
N ARG A 61 -25.48 1.98 0.72
CA ARG A 61 -24.62 1.80 -0.45
C ARG A 61 -23.34 1.05 -0.08
N ALA A 62 -22.84 0.26 -1.01
CA ALA A 62 -21.57 -0.48 -0.88
C ALA A 62 -20.34 0.42 -1.09
N VAL A 63 -20.35 1.62 -0.52
CA VAL A 63 -19.24 2.58 -0.54
C VAL A 63 -18.21 2.28 0.54
N LYS A 64 -16.99 2.81 0.39
CA LYS A 64 -15.87 2.57 1.32
C LYS A 64 -16.19 2.95 2.77
N GLU A 65 -16.96 4.02 2.97
CA GLU A 65 -17.39 4.47 4.31
C GLU A 65 -18.26 3.43 5.04
N ASN A 66 -18.88 2.55 4.29
CA ASN A 66 -19.74 1.49 4.80
C ASN A 66 -19.06 0.10 4.83
N VAL A 67 -17.76 0.00 4.51
CA VAL A 67 -17.08 -1.29 4.33
C VAL A 67 -17.19 -2.20 5.57
N ARG A 68 -17.26 -1.64 6.77
CA ARG A 68 -17.50 -2.41 8.01
C ARG A 68 -18.78 -3.25 7.99
N LYS A 69 -19.78 -2.85 7.20
CA LYS A 69 -21.05 -3.56 7.04
C LYS A 69 -20.95 -4.68 6.00
N MET A 70 -19.89 -4.69 5.21
CA MET A 70 -19.66 -5.66 4.14
C MET A 70 -18.68 -6.74 4.62
N LYS A 71 -19.23 -7.89 5.02
CA LYS A 71 -18.46 -8.97 5.65
C LYS A 71 -17.53 -9.69 4.66
N GLY A 72 -16.22 -9.59 4.88
CA GLY A 72 -15.22 -10.26 4.05
C GLY A 72 -15.13 -9.72 2.62
N ILE A 73 -15.51 -8.47 2.41
CA ILE A 73 -15.38 -7.71 1.16
C ILE A 73 -14.42 -6.55 1.41
N ALA A 74 -13.50 -6.32 0.48
CA ALA A 74 -12.51 -5.26 0.57
C ALA A 74 -12.80 -4.13 -0.43
N VAL A 75 -12.27 -2.94 -0.15
CA VAL A 75 -12.33 -1.76 -1.00
C VAL A 75 -10.94 -1.20 -1.25
N PHE A 76 -10.76 -0.52 -2.37
CA PHE A 76 -9.53 0.21 -2.66
C PHE A 76 -9.33 1.39 -1.71
N ASN A 77 -8.08 1.60 -1.28
CA ASN A 77 -7.65 2.64 -0.35
C ASN A 77 -7.06 3.84 -1.09
N ASP A 78 -7.90 4.83 -1.41
CA ASP A 78 -7.48 6.06 -2.07
C ASP A 78 -6.65 6.99 -1.17
N GLU A 79 -6.89 6.96 0.16
CA GLU A 79 -6.05 7.67 1.13
C GLU A 79 -4.59 7.28 1.01
N PHE A 80 -4.32 5.96 1.03
CA PHE A 80 -2.97 5.44 0.88
C PHE A 80 -2.38 5.75 -0.50
N ARG A 81 -3.18 5.55 -1.56
CA ARG A 81 -2.75 5.80 -2.94
C ARG A 81 -2.24 7.22 -3.10
N ASP A 82 -3.09 8.20 -2.79
CA ASP A 82 -2.78 9.60 -3.04
C ASP A 82 -1.86 10.17 -1.96
N GLY A 83 -1.96 9.70 -0.73
CA GLY A 83 -1.00 10.00 0.33
C GLY A 83 0.43 9.60 -0.03
N LEU A 84 0.61 8.45 -0.66
CA LEU A 84 1.95 7.93 -0.94
C LEU A 84 2.56 8.49 -2.23
N LYS A 85 1.81 8.50 -3.35
CA LYS A 85 2.32 8.91 -4.68
C LYS A 85 1.94 10.32 -5.11
N GLY A 86 1.01 10.97 -4.40
CA GLY A 86 0.41 12.24 -4.77
C GLY A 86 -0.97 12.11 -5.42
N SER A 87 -1.69 13.22 -5.49
CA SER A 87 -3.07 13.28 -5.94
C SER A 87 -3.29 12.64 -7.32
N THR A 88 -4.36 11.88 -7.43
CA THR A 88 -4.86 11.37 -8.72
C THR A 88 -5.58 12.47 -9.51
N PHE A 89 -6.06 13.51 -8.84
CA PHE A 89 -6.82 14.62 -9.44
C PHE A 89 -5.94 15.82 -9.81
N ASP A 90 -4.72 15.91 -9.27
CA ASP A 90 -3.69 16.86 -9.67
C ASP A 90 -2.42 16.10 -10.04
N GLU A 91 -2.12 16.07 -11.34
CA GLU A 91 -0.99 15.31 -11.86
C GLU A 91 0.37 15.79 -11.36
N GLN A 92 0.47 17.08 -10.98
CA GLN A 92 1.71 17.72 -10.52
C GLN A 92 1.88 17.65 -9.00
N GLU A 93 0.85 17.31 -8.25
CA GLU A 93 0.94 17.20 -6.80
C GLU A 93 1.76 15.96 -6.40
N PRO A 94 2.92 16.13 -5.73
CA PRO A 94 3.72 15.04 -5.20
C PRO A 94 3.07 14.44 -3.94
N GLY A 95 3.34 13.16 -3.66
CA GLY A 95 2.96 12.51 -2.42
C GLY A 95 4.10 12.46 -1.40
N TYR A 96 3.86 11.75 -0.29
CA TYR A 96 4.84 11.55 0.77
C TYR A 96 6.19 11.05 0.23
N ALA A 97 6.20 10.02 -0.61
CA ALA A 97 7.43 9.41 -1.11
C ALA A 97 8.22 10.30 -2.08
N SER A 98 7.61 11.33 -2.62
CA SER A 98 8.22 12.29 -3.55
C SER A 98 8.47 13.68 -2.93
N GLY A 99 8.38 13.79 -1.60
CA GLY A 99 8.83 14.95 -0.82
C GLY A 99 7.72 15.86 -0.31
N ASN A 100 6.44 15.56 -0.55
CA ASN A 100 5.33 16.30 0.07
C ASN A 100 4.96 15.67 1.42
N ILE A 101 5.73 15.98 2.44
CA ILE A 101 5.59 15.34 3.76
C ILE A 101 4.35 15.83 4.49
N ASN A 102 4.18 17.15 4.61
CA ASN A 102 3.26 17.76 5.57
C ASN A 102 1.77 17.48 5.33
N GLY A 103 1.36 17.26 4.07
CA GLY A 103 -0.04 16.95 3.74
C GLY A 103 -0.35 15.45 3.64
N HIS A 104 0.69 14.59 3.69
CA HIS A 104 0.55 13.19 3.34
C HIS A 104 1.03 12.21 4.42
N PHE A 105 1.46 12.72 5.57
CA PHE A 105 1.96 11.91 6.67
C PHE A 105 0.87 10.99 7.24
N GLU A 106 -0.28 11.53 7.63
CA GLU A 106 -1.37 10.76 8.20
C GLU A 106 -2.07 9.84 7.19
N PRO A 107 -2.30 10.20 5.92
CA PRO A 107 -2.79 9.27 4.90
C PRO A 107 -1.90 8.01 4.73
N VAL A 108 -0.57 8.16 4.81
CA VAL A 108 0.34 7.00 4.76
C VAL A 108 0.24 6.17 6.03
N LYS A 109 0.21 6.79 7.23
CA LYS A 109 -0.01 6.07 8.50
C LYS A 109 -1.34 5.30 8.49
N TYR A 110 -2.40 5.91 7.97
CA TYR A 110 -3.70 5.26 7.79
C TYR A 110 -3.59 3.99 6.91
N GLY A 111 -2.84 4.06 5.83
CA GLY A 111 -2.57 2.90 4.99
C GLY A 111 -1.72 1.83 5.68
N ILE A 112 -0.71 2.25 6.48
CA ILE A 112 0.13 1.32 7.26
C ILE A 112 -0.73 0.47 8.22
N VAL A 113 -1.75 1.05 8.84
CA VAL A 113 -2.68 0.32 9.73
C VAL A 113 -3.84 -0.33 8.99
N GLY A 114 -3.81 -0.38 7.64
CA GLY A 114 -4.84 -1.03 6.84
C GLY A 114 -6.23 -0.40 7.00
N GLY A 115 -6.31 0.93 7.17
CA GLY A 115 -7.57 1.67 7.27
C GLY A 115 -8.39 1.39 8.53
N THR A 116 -7.80 0.73 9.52
CA THR A 116 -8.46 0.40 10.79
C THR A 116 -8.26 1.48 11.85
N GLN A 117 -9.03 1.38 12.94
CA GLN A 117 -8.83 2.23 14.10
C GLN A 117 -7.45 1.97 14.72
N HIS A 118 -6.70 3.05 14.97
CA HIS A 118 -5.41 2.98 15.67
C HIS A 118 -5.20 4.28 16.47
N PRO A 119 -4.75 4.20 17.75
CA PRO A 119 -4.69 5.37 18.66
C PRO A 119 -3.65 6.42 18.24
N GLN A 120 -2.66 6.05 17.39
CA GLN A 120 -1.60 6.94 16.94
C GLN A 120 -1.80 7.50 15.52
N VAL A 121 -2.99 7.35 14.92
CA VAL A 121 -3.36 7.96 13.62
C VAL A 121 -4.25 9.15 13.88
N ASP A 122 -3.89 10.31 13.37
CA ASP A 122 -4.73 11.51 13.40
C ASP A 122 -5.63 11.54 12.15
N TYR A 123 -6.88 11.15 12.33
CA TYR A 123 -7.86 11.10 11.25
C TYR A 123 -8.27 12.46 10.72
N SER A 124 -7.99 13.56 11.46
CA SER A 124 -8.25 14.92 10.96
C SER A 124 -7.27 15.35 9.86
N GLY A 125 -6.14 14.65 9.72
CA GLY A 125 -5.13 14.88 8.70
C GLY A 125 -5.31 14.05 7.42
N LEU A 126 -6.45 13.35 7.26
CA LEU A 126 -6.72 12.52 6.09
C LEU A 126 -7.24 13.36 4.90
N LEU A 127 -7.12 12.81 3.68
CA LEU A 127 -7.48 13.50 2.43
C LEU A 127 -8.97 13.39 2.10
N TYR A 128 -9.56 12.23 2.33
CA TYR A 128 -10.88 11.86 1.81
C TYR A 128 -11.83 11.30 2.87
N CYS A 129 -11.38 11.07 4.08
CA CYS A 129 -12.20 10.49 5.13
C CYS A 129 -11.98 11.12 6.50
N ASP A 130 -13.00 11.03 7.36
CA ASP A 130 -13.02 11.61 8.71
C ASP A 130 -12.70 10.58 9.79
N GLY A 131 -12.37 9.34 9.39
CA GLY A 131 -12.14 8.26 10.35
C GLY A 131 -11.83 6.91 9.70
N PRO A 132 -11.62 5.87 10.52
CA PRO A 132 -11.31 4.54 10.01
C PRO A 132 -12.53 3.89 9.39
N TYR A 133 -12.41 3.37 8.16
CA TYR A 133 -13.51 2.67 7.48
C TYR A 133 -13.52 1.18 7.76
N ALA A 134 -12.34 0.55 7.82
CA ALA A 134 -12.24 -0.90 7.94
C ALA A 134 -12.44 -1.39 9.38
N ALA A 135 -13.11 -2.53 9.54
CA ALA A 135 -13.16 -3.27 10.79
C ALA A 135 -11.93 -4.18 10.95
N ALA A 136 -11.31 -4.57 9.84
CA ALA A 136 -10.09 -5.37 9.81
C ALA A 136 -9.22 -4.96 8.61
N PRO A 137 -7.89 -5.11 8.67
CA PRO A 137 -7.00 -4.75 7.56
C PRO A 137 -7.31 -5.46 6.25
N SER A 138 -7.87 -6.66 6.32
CA SER A 138 -8.29 -7.43 5.13
C SER A 138 -9.42 -6.80 4.32
N GLN A 139 -10.03 -5.72 4.82
CA GLN A 139 -11.05 -4.95 4.08
C GLN A 139 -10.47 -3.81 3.25
N MET A 140 -9.14 -3.58 3.28
CA MET A 140 -8.48 -2.50 2.55
C MET A 140 -7.47 -3.04 1.54
N ILE A 141 -7.61 -2.57 0.28
CA ILE A 141 -6.65 -2.81 -0.80
C ILE A 141 -5.74 -1.59 -0.89
N ASN A 142 -4.52 -1.73 -0.39
CA ASN A 142 -3.49 -0.70 -0.57
C ASN A 142 -2.89 -0.83 -1.97
N PHE A 143 -2.81 0.27 -2.69
CA PHE A 143 -2.31 0.32 -4.06
C PHE A 143 -1.73 1.69 -4.38
N VAL A 144 -1.00 1.80 -5.46
CA VAL A 144 -0.44 3.08 -5.94
C VAL A 144 -0.81 3.37 -7.38
N SER A 145 -1.03 2.35 -8.20
CA SER A 145 -1.60 2.48 -9.54
C SER A 145 -2.48 1.27 -9.88
N CYS A 146 -3.39 1.44 -10.84
CA CYS A 146 -4.21 0.36 -11.38
C CYS A 146 -4.35 0.50 -12.91
N HIS A 147 -5.44 0.01 -13.50
CA HIS A 147 -5.67 0.14 -14.94
C HIS A 147 -6.12 1.56 -15.33
N ASP A 148 -6.76 2.31 -14.42
CA ASP A 148 -7.16 3.70 -14.60
C ASP A 148 -6.09 4.66 -14.08
N GLY A 149 -6.00 5.83 -14.69
CA GLY A 149 -5.05 6.87 -14.35
C GLY A 149 -3.62 6.58 -14.83
N TYR A 150 -2.71 7.44 -14.44
CA TYR A 150 -1.28 7.30 -14.75
C TYR A 150 -0.68 6.05 -14.12
N THR A 151 0.31 5.44 -14.80
CA THR A 151 1.20 4.49 -14.15
C THR A 151 1.98 5.17 -13.02
N LEU A 152 2.56 4.41 -12.12
CA LEU A 152 3.39 5.01 -11.06
C LEU A 152 4.52 5.85 -11.64
N VAL A 153 5.23 5.33 -12.66
CA VAL A 153 6.34 6.03 -13.31
C VAL A 153 5.88 7.31 -14.01
N ASP A 154 4.75 7.26 -14.75
CA ASP A 154 4.20 8.46 -15.40
C ASP A 154 3.83 9.52 -14.37
N LYS A 155 3.19 9.14 -13.25
CA LYS A 155 2.85 10.06 -12.16
C LYS A 155 4.11 10.68 -11.55
N LEU A 156 5.14 9.89 -11.28
CA LEU A 156 6.40 10.40 -10.73
C LEU A 156 7.10 11.37 -11.69
N LYS A 157 7.09 11.08 -13.00
CA LYS A 157 7.63 11.99 -14.02
C LYS A 157 6.94 13.37 -14.04
N LEU A 158 5.67 13.43 -13.67
CA LEU A 158 4.89 14.67 -13.64
C LEU A 158 4.99 15.41 -12.30
N SER A 159 5.06 14.69 -11.19
CA SER A 159 4.92 15.26 -9.85
C SER A 159 6.24 15.52 -9.13
N VAL A 160 7.33 14.84 -9.52
CA VAL A 160 8.66 15.10 -8.95
C VAL A 160 9.18 16.41 -9.50
N GLN A 161 9.41 17.40 -8.62
CA GLN A 161 9.84 18.73 -9.01
C GLN A 161 11.26 18.75 -9.59
N GLY A 162 11.47 19.56 -10.63
CA GLY A 162 12.74 19.74 -11.32
C GLY A 162 12.94 18.80 -12.51
N GLU A 163 14.04 19.02 -13.23
CA GLU A 163 14.48 18.06 -14.25
C GLU A 163 15.05 16.81 -13.56
N HIS A 164 14.62 15.63 -13.96
CA HIS A 164 15.05 14.36 -13.38
C HIS A 164 15.21 13.30 -14.48
N SER A 165 16.18 12.43 -14.29
CA SER A 165 16.35 11.22 -15.09
C SER A 165 15.44 10.09 -14.54
N GLU A 166 15.22 9.06 -15.34
CA GLU A 166 14.54 7.84 -14.85
C GLU A 166 15.29 7.21 -13.66
N GLU A 167 16.62 7.31 -13.63
CA GLU A 167 17.45 6.76 -12.55
C GLU A 167 17.20 7.46 -11.22
N GLU A 168 16.86 8.75 -11.22
CA GLU A 168 16.53 9.51 -10.00
C GLU A 168 15.14 9.17 -9.45
N LEU A 169 14.27 8.55 -10.24
CA LEU A 169 12.98 8.04 -9.78
C LEU A 169 13.08 6.67 -9.11
N VAL A 170 14.17 5.92 -9.33
CA VAL A 170 14.37 4.57 -8.78
C VAL A 170 14.29 4.52 -7.24
N PRO A 171 14.97 5.41 -6.49
CA PRO A 171 14.84 5.41 -5.01
C PRO A 171 13.41 5.67 -4.55
N ILE A 172 12.68 6.57 -5.21
CA ILE A 172 11.28 6.89 -4.89
C ILE A 172 10.37 5.68 -5.14
N ASP A 173 10.55 5.01 -6.29
CA ASP A 173 9.81 3.80 -6.65
C ASP A 173 10.07 2.67 -5.63
N LYS A 174 11.33 2.44 -5.26
CA LYS A 174 11.69 1.48 -4.21
C LYS A 174 11.06 1.82 -2.85
N LEU A 175 11.07 3.08 -2.45
CA LEU A 175 10.42 3.52 -1.22
C LEU A 175 8.92 3.24 -1.26
N ILE A 176 8.23 3.61 -2.34
CA ILE A 176 6.80 3.38 -2.53
C ILE A 176 6.45 1.90 -2.38
N HIS A 177 7.19 1.01 -3.06
CA HIS A 177 6.95 -0.42 -2.97
C HIS A 177 7.31 -0.99 -1.58
N THR A 178 8.29 -0.40 -0.88
CA THR A 178 8.59 -0.78 0.49
C THR A 178 7.42 -0.43 1.40
N VAL A 179 6.90 0.79 1.33
CA VAL A 179 5.71 1.21 2.11
C VAL A 179 4.53 0.31 1.79
N LEU A 180 4.24 0.05 0.51
CA LEU A 180 3.12 -0.80 0.09
C LEU A 180 3.21 -2.22 0.65
N LEU A 181 4.40 -2.85 0.56
CA LEU A 181 4.57 -4.27 0.90
C LEU A 181 4.84 -4.52 2.38
N THR A 182 5.17 -3.50 3.17
CA THR A 182 5.32 -3.59 4.63
C THR A 182 4.13 -3.02 5.41
N SER A 183 3.18 -2.35 4.74
CA SER A 183 1.91 -1.93 5.33
C SER A 183 0.96 -3.10 5.56
N GLN A 184 0.05 -2.98 6.52
CA GLN A 184 -1.03 -3.92 6.74
C GLN A 184 -2.11 -3.80 5.64
N GLY A 185 -3.05 -4.71 5.61
CA GLY A 185 -4.04 -4.79 4.52
C GLY A 185 -3.56 -5.63 3.35
N ILE A 186 -4.22 -5.50 2.21
CA ILE A 186 -3.95 -6.31 1.01
C ILE A 186 -3.21 -5.45 -0.01
N PRO A 187 -1.95 -5.74 -0.33
CA PRO A 187 -1.23 -5.00 -1.35
C PRO A 187 -1.71 -5.38 -2.76
N PHE A 188 -1.87 -4.39 -3.61
CA PHE A 188 -2.18 -4.54 -5.03
C PHE A 188 -1.07 -3.88 -5.85
N ILE A 189 -0.51 -4.62 -6.80
CA ILE A 189 0.53 -4.17 -7.73
C ILE A 189 0.01 -4.33 -9.15
N ARG A 190 0.01 -3.26 -9.94
CA ARG A 190 -0.33 -3.32 -11.36
C ARG A 190 0.75 -4.10 -12.13
N GLY A 191 0.35 -4.98 -13.05
CA GLY A 191 1.29 -5.70 -13.90
C GLY A 191 2.17 -4.73 -14.71
N GLY A 192 3.50 -4.89 -14.63
CA GLY A 192 4.50 -4.01 -15.22
C GLY A 192 5.03 -2.92 -14.27
N GLU A 193 4.40 -2.70 -13.13
CA GLU A 193 4.86 -1.74 -12.12
C GLU A 193 6.21 -2.16 -11.54
N GLU A 194 6.41 -3.46 -11.34
CA GLU A 194 7.64 -4.06 -10.85
C GLU A 194 8.86 -3.94 -11.79
N ILE A 195 8.63 -3.44 -12.99
CA ILE A 195 9.68 -3.16 -13.98
C ILE A 195 9.68 -1.71 -14.45
N MET A 196 8.98 -0.82 -13.73
CA MET A 196 8.84 0.61 -14.06
C MET A 196 8.26 0.85 -15.46
N GLN A 197 7.25 0.09 -15.86
CA GLN A 197 6.56 0.33 -17.12
C GLN A 197 5.75 1.61 -17.05
N ASP A 198 6.00 2.54 -17.98
CA ASP A 198 5.14 3.69 -18.23
C ASP A 198 4.10 3.41 -19.33
N LYS A 199 3.22 4.34 -19.54
CA LYS A 199 2.28 4.40 -20.66
C LYS A 199 2.43 5.71 -21.44
N GLN A 200 3.65 6.21 -21.52
CA GLN A 200 4.02 7.41 -22.28
C GLN A 200 3.24 8.67 -21.84
N GLY A 201 2.90 8.76 -20.54
CA GLY A 201 2.13 9.87 -20.00
C GLY A 201 0.64 9.86 -20.35
N GLU A 202 0.09 8.72 -20.81
CA GLU A 202 -1.34 8.59 -21.12
C GLU A 202 -2.13 8.21 -19.85
N PRO A 203 -2.97 9.14 -19.31
CA PRO A 203 -3.69 8.89 -18.07
C PRO A 203 -4.88 7.96 -18.23
N ASN A 204 -5.36 7.76 -19.45
CA ASN A 204 -6.57 6.98 -19.74
C ASN A 204 -6.40 6.10 -20.97
N SER A 205 -5.50 5.14 -20.87
CA SER A 205 -4.96 4.38 -22.00
C SER A 205 -5.90 3.32 -22.58
N TYR A 206 -7.12 3.13 -22.05
CA TYR A 206 -8.01 2.03 -22.47
C TYR A 206 -8.36 2.03 -23.97
N LYS A 207 -8.31 3.19 -24.62
CA LYS A 207 -8.48 3.34 -26.07
C LYS A 207 -7.18 3.49 -26.85
N SER A 208 -6.04 3.52 -26.15
CA SER A 208 -4.74 3.69 -26.79
C SER A 208 -4.31 2.43 -27.52
N SER A 209 -3.36 2.58 -28.44
CA SER A 209 -2.82 1.47 -29.23
C SER A 209 -2.04 0.47 -28.37
N ASP A 210 -1.75 -0.69 -28.95
CA ASP A 210 -0.87 -1.70 -28.34
C ASP A 210 0.51 -1.13 -28.01
N ALA A 211 1.02 -0.19 -28.80
CA ALA A 211 2.29 0.48 -28.52
C ALA A 211 2.35 1.19 -27.15
N VAL A 212 1.20 1.63 -26.63
CA VAL A 212 1.06 2.22 -25.28
C VAL A 212 0.73 1.15 -24.24
N ASN A 213 -0.12 0.19 -24.60
CA ASN A 213 -0.71 -0.74 -23.62
C ASN A 213 0.05 -2.06 -23.44
N GLN A 214 0.86 -2.47 -24.41
CA GLN A 214 1.66 -3.70 -24.27
C GLN A 214 2.71 -3.56 -23.18
N ILE A 215 3.01 -4.65 -22.48
CA ILE A 215 4.11 -4.71 -21.53
C ILE A 215 5.41 -4.91 -22.32
N ASP A 216 6.33 -3.94 -22.20
CA ASP A 216 7.68 -4.10 -22.74
C ASP A 216 8.52 -4.96 -21.80
N TRP A 217 8.63 -6.24 -22.10
CA TRP A 217 9.40 -7.20 -21.29
C TRP A 217 10.90 -6.94 -21.31
N ALA A 218 11.44 -6.11 -22.22
CA ALA A 218 12.84 -5.69 -22.19
C ALA A 218 13.14 -4.84 -20.95
N LEU A 219 12.15 -4.12 -20.40
CA LEU A 219 12.27 -3.37 -19.16
C LEU A 219 12.67 -4.25 -17.98
N LYS A 220 12.29 -5.53 -17.95
CA LYS A 220 12.71 -6.46 -16.90
C LYS A 220 14.22 -6.66 -16.84
N ALA A 221 14.89 -6.63 -17.98
CA ALA A 221 16.34 -6.71 -18.04
C ALA A 221 17.00 -5.37 -17.69
N LYS A 222 16.44 -4.25 -18.21
CA LYS A 222 16.89 -2.88 -17.94
C LYS A 222 16.77 -2.54 -16.43
N ASN A 223 15.63 -2.82 -15.84
CA ASN A 223 15.27 -2.47 -14.46
C ASN A 223 15.36 -3.67 -13.50
N ARG A 224 16.35 -4.57 -13.74
CA ARG A 224 16.51 -5.81 -12.97
C ARG A 224 16.68 -5.57 -11.48
N ASP A 225 17.31 -4.47 -11.09
CA ASP A 225 17.52 -4.10 -9.69
C ASP A 225 16.18 -3.87 -8.98
N ILE A 226 15.28 -3.09 -9.56
CA ILE A 226 13.94 -2.84 -9.00
C ILE A 226 13.12 -4.12 -8.96
N PHE A 227 13.10 -4.88 -10.06
CA PHE A 227 12.41 -6.17 -10.10
C PHE A 227 12.87 -7.11 -8.98
N ASN A 228 14.18 -7.22 -8.75
CA ASN A 228 14.73 -8.04 -7.68
C ASN A 228 14.38 -7.47 -6.31
N TYR A 229 14.43 -6.16 -6.13
CA TYR A 229 14.06 -5.48 -4.89
C TYR A 229 12.61 -5.78 -4.50
N ILE A 230 11.66 -5.56 -5.40
CA ILE A 230 10.23 -5.84 -5.17
C ILE A 230 9.99 -7.33 -4.93
N ARG A 231 10.65 -8.22 -5.69
CA ARG A 231 10.59 -9.67 -5.46
C ARG A 231 11.03 -10.02 -4.04
N THR A 232 12.09 -9.38 -3.53
CA THR A 232 12.59 -9.62 -2.16
C THR A 232 11.63 -9.06 -1.10
N LEU A 233 11.01 -7.90 -1.32
CA LEU A 233 9.94 -7.38 -0.45
C LEU A 233 8.73 -8.32 -0.39
N ILE A 234 8.33 -8.90 -1.51
CA ILE A 234 7.25 -9.92 -1.55
C ILE A 234 7.66 -11.15 -0.73
N ALA A 235 8.92 -11.60 -0.84
CA ALA A 235 9.43 -12.72 -0.06
C ALA A 235 9.44 -12.39 1.45
N LEU A 236 9.89 -11.18 1.82
CA LEU A 236 9.84 -10.67 3.20
C LEU A 236 8.40 -10.75 3.75
N ARG A 237 7.44 -10.12 3.04
CA ARG A 237 6.04 -10.12 3.47
C ARG A 237 5.43 -11.51 3.59
N LYS A 238 5.80 -12.44 2.69
CA LYS A 238 5.32 -13.83 2.73
C LYS A 238 5.91 -14.61 3.91
N LYS A 239 7.18 -14.39 4.21
CA LYS A 239 7.90 -15.07 5.30
C LYS A 239 7.45 -14.55 6.67
N HIS A 240 7.22 -13.25 6.82
CA HIS A 240 6.95 -12.59 8.10
C HIS A 240 5.47 -12.23 8.25
N PRO A 241 4.72 -12.99 9.09
CA PRO A 241 3.30 -12.74 9.36
C PRO A 241 3.04 -11.43 10.11
N ALA A 242 4.03 -10.82 10.74
CA ALA A 242 3.95 -9.49 11.34
C ALA A 242 3.46 -8.40 10.35
N PHE A 243 3.74 -8.55 9.05
CA PHE A 243 3.23 -7.64 8.01
C PHE A 243 1.80 -7.97 7.54
N ARG A 244 1.12 -8.94 8.17
CA ARG A 244 -0.20 -9.43 7.79
C ARG A 244 -1.08 -9.69 9.02
N ILE A 245 -1.10 -8.74 9.96
CA ILE A 245 -1.90 -8.82 11.17
C ILE A 245 -3.39 -8.79 10.79
N PRO A 246 -4.21 -9.76 11.24
CA PRO A 246 -5.56 -9.92 10.70
C PRO A 246 -6.63 -9.02 11.34
N THR A 247 -6.35 -8.40 12.51
CA THR A 247 -7.36 -7.66 13.28
C THR A 247 -6.87 -6.29 13.72
N ALA A 248 -7.79 -5.37 13.97
CA ALA A 248 -7.49 -4.04 14.50
C ALA A 248 -6.89 -4.11 15.92
N GLU A 249 -7.40 -5.02 16.76
CA GLU A 249 -6.88 -5.23 18.12
C GLU A 249 -5.44 -5.75 18.10
N GLY A 250 -5.11 -6.61 17.12
CA GLY A 250 -3.73 -7.06 16.91
C GLY A 250 -2.82 -5.92 16.49
N LEU A 251 -3.31 -5.01 15.66
CA LEU A 251 -2.54 -3.81 15.27
C LEU A 251 -2.30 -2.88 16.45
N GLU A 252 -3.32 -2.57 17.22
CA GLU A 252 -3.18 -1.75 18.43
C GLU A 252 -2.18 -2.36 19.42
N LYS A 253 -2.16 -3.69 19.53
CA LYS A 253 -1.25 -4.41 20.42
C LYS A 253 0.20 -4.41 19.95
N TRP A 254 0.46 -4.62 18.66
CA TRP A 254 1.79 -4.98 18.18
C TRP A 254 2.47 -3.89 17.33
N LEU A 255 1.68 -2.98 16.71
CA LEU A 255 2.21 -1.90 15.88
C LEU A 255 2.26 -0.61 16.69
N HIS A 256 3.44 -0.01 16.81
CA HIS A 256 3.60 1.27 17.52
C HIS A 256 4.43 2.24 16.67
N PHE A 257 3.83 3.38 16.32
CA PHE A 257 4.57 4.45 15.68
C PHE A 257 5.53 5.11 16.65
N LEU A 258 6.75 5.35 16.18
CA LEU A 258 7.79 6.05 16.94
C LEU A 258 7.63 7.56 16.75
N ASP A 259 8.00 8.32 17.78
CA ASP A 259 8.15 9.76 17.66
C ASP A 259 9.48 10.06 16.96
N THR A 260 9.39 10.60 15.76
CA THR A 260 10.55 10.98 14.94
C THR A 260 10.76 12.50 14.91
N GLY A 261 10.03 13.26 15.76
CA GLY A 261 10.03 14.72 15.78
C GLY A 261 9.63 15.29 14.41
N ASP A 262 10.26 16.38 14.03
CA ASP A 262 10.01 17.10 12.76
C ASP A 262 10.83 16.55 11.58
N SER A 263 11.37 15.30 11.69
CA SER A 263 12.23 14.72 10.65
C SER A 263 11.52 14.43 9.32
N GLY A 264 10.19 14.37 9.32
CA GLY A 264 9.40 13.93 8.16
C GLY A 264 9.49 12.42 7.87
N VAL A 265 10.10 11.64 8.77
CA VAL A 265 10.21 10.18 8.69
C VAL A 265 9.02 9.54 9.40
N ILE A 266 8.36 8.58 8.74
CA ILE A 266 7.40 7.70 9.40
C ILE A 266 8.17 6.47 9.88
N ALA A 267 8.14 6.19 11.19
CA ALA A 267 8.75 4.99 11.74
C ALA A 267 7.78 4.27 12.68
N TYR A 268 7.84 2.94 12.69
CA TYR A 268 7.05 2.10 13.59
C TYR A 268 7.77 0.79 13.93
N THR A 269 7.36 0.18 15.02
CA THR A 269 7.78 -1.17 15.39
C THR A 269 6.60 -2.16 15.31
N LEU A 270 6.94 -3.42 15.06
CA LEU A 270 6.07 -4.58 15.19
C LEU A 270 6.71 -5.49 16.24
N GLY A 271 6.20 -5.46 17.47
CA GLY A 271 6.84 -6.06 18.63
C GLY A 271 6.21 -7.37 19.10
N GLU A 272 6.84 -8.00 20.10
CA GLU A 272 6.32 -9.17 20.81
C GLU A 272 6.01 -10.39 19.91
N TYR A 273 6.87 -10.68 18.91
CA TYR A 273 6.63 -11.74 17.93
C TYR A 273 5.27 -11.55 17.23
N ALA A 274 5.02 -10.34 16.73
CA ALA A 274 3.76 -9.90 16.18
C ALA A 274 3.13 -10.94 15.25
N ASN A 275 1.85 -11.28 15.48
CA ASN A 275 1.10 -12.28 14.71
C ASN A 275 1.80 -13.66 14.59
N GLY A 276 2.63 -14.03 15.58
CA GLY A 276 3.37 -15.30 15.59
C GLY A 276 4.62 -15.31 14.69
N ASP A 277 5.18 -14.13 14.42
CA ASP A 277 6.43 -13.99 13.66
C ASP A 277 7.62 -14.66 14.39
N GLU A 278 8.63 -15.08 13.63
CA GLU A 278 9.89 -15.61 14.18
C GLU A 278 10.79 -14.49 14.74
N TRP A 279 10.64 -13.27 14.26
CA TRP A 279 11.35 -12.11 14.74
C TRP A 279 10.64 -11.50 15.96
N LYS A 280 11.40 -11.25 17.00
CA LYS A 280 10.86 -10.69 18.24
C LYS A 280 10.32 -9.27 18.03
N GLU A 281 11.03 -8.50 17.24
CA GLU A 281 10.68 -7.12 16.92
C GLU A 281 11.20 -6.74 15.55
N ILE A 282 10.40 -6.00 14.80
CA ILE A 282 10.76 -5.41 13.52
C ILE A 282 10.61 -3.91 13.66
N LEU A 283 11.61 -3.13 13.22
CA LEU A 283 11.53 -1.70 13.07
C LEU A 283 11.52 -1.35 11.59
N VAL A 284 10.57 -0.51 11.20
CA VAL A 284 10.46 0.00 9.83
C VAL A 284 10.44 1.52 9.88
N ALA A 285 11.26 2.17 9.05
CA ALA A 285 11.24 3.62 8.90
C ALA A 285 11.30 4.02 7.42
N TYR A 286 10.57 5.06 7.07
CA TYR A 286 10.45 5.60 5.72
C TYR A 286 10.86 7.06 5.70
N ASN A 287 11.89 7.40 4.95
CA ASN A 287 12.26 8.79 4.68
C ASN A 287 11.67 9.23 3.34
N GLY A 288 10.54 9.93 3.38
CA GLY A 288 9.92 10.55 2.20
C GLY A 288 10.59 11.85 1.75
N ASN A 289 11.53 12.40 2.53
CA ASN A 289 12.21 13.63 2.17
C ASN A 289 13.15 13.45 0.97
N ARG A 290 13.38 14.53 0.24
CA ARG A 290 14.37 14.60 -0.84
C ARG A 290 15.80 14.75 -0.33
N ASN A 291 16.02 14.77 0.97
CA ASN A 291 17.29 14.83 1.65
C ASN A 291 17.38 13.71 2.70
N GLN A 292 18.61 13.40 3.11
CA GLN A 292 18.85 12.55 4.26
C GLN A 292 18.11 13.10 5.48
N ALA A 293 17.58 12.23 6.31
CA ALA A 293 16.97 12.54 7.59
C ALA A 293 17.57 11.69 8.71
N ASP A 294 17.71 12.28 9.88
CA ASP A 294 18.23 11.60 11.07
C ASP A 294 17.06 11.34 12.03
N ILE A 295 17.01 10.13 12.58
CA ILE A 295 16.05 9.75 13.62
C ILE A 295 16.76 9.03 14.74
N ASN A 296 16.17 9.08 15.93
CA ASN A 296 16.63 8.29 17.06
C ASN A 296 15.78 7.03 17.18
N ILE A 297 16.42 5.86 17.19
CA ILE A 297 15.77 4.57 17.36
C ILE A 297 16.20 3.90 18.68
N PRO A 298 15.43 2.95 19.23
CA PRO A 298 15.76 2.31 20.49
C PRO A 298 17.18 1.73 20.51
N GLU A 299 17.93 2.00 21.57
CA GLU A 299 19.30 1.48 21.79
C GLU A 299 19.28 -0.03 22.01
N GLN A 300 19.37 -0.77 20.92
CA GLN A 300 19.34 -2.24 20.89
C GLN A 300 20.27 -2.73 19.77
N ASP A 301 20.60 -4.00 19.80
CA ASP A 301 21.33 -4.67 18.71
C ASP A 301 20.32 -5.11 17.63
N TRP A 302 20.33 -4.43 16.51
CA TRP A 302 19.46 -4.68 15.36
C TRP A 302 20.22 -5.37 14.24
N ILE A 303 19.55 -6.19 13.45
CA ILE A 303 20.05 -6.74 12.20
C ILE A 303 19.39 -6.02 11.05
N ILE A 304 20.19 -5.58 10.08
CA ILE A 304 19.72 -4.81 8.91
C ILE A 304 19.11 -5.76 7.90
N VAL A 305 17.87 -5.48 7.45
CA VAL A 305 17.19 -6.14 6.34
C VAL A 305 17.15 -5.25 5.11
N CYS A 306 16.83 -3.98 5.31
CA CYS A 306 16.78 -2.98 4.25
C CYS A 306 17.42 -1.68 4.73
N HIS A 307 18.32 -1.13 3.92
CA HIS A 307 18.95 0.16 4.19
C HIS A 307 19.42 0.78 2.88
N ASN A 308 19.18 2.09 2.72
CA ASN A 308 19.65 2.88 1.56
C ASN A 308 19.35 2.23 0.19
N GLY A 309 18.12 1.72 0.03
CA GLY A 309 17.66 1.13 -1.23
C GLY A 309 18.24 -0.26 -1.56
N GLN A 310 18.93 -0.89 -0.60
CA GLN A 310 19.38 -2.29 -0.67
C GLN A 310 18.56 -3.15 0.29
N ILE A 311 18.26 -4.38 -0.08
CA ILE A 311 17.49 -5.33 0.73
C ILE A 311 18.12 -6.72 0.67
N ASP A 312 18.37 -7.31 1.85
CA ASP A 312 18.92 -8.66 2.01
C ASP A 312 18.25 -9.35 3.20
N LEU A 313 17.54 -10.44 2.95
CA LEU A 313 16.84 -11.22 4.00
C LEU A 313 17.78 -12.13 4.79
N ASP A 314 18.97 -12.40 4.27
CA ASP A 314 19.98 -13.25 4.89
C ASP A 314 21.11 -12.42 5.52
N SER A 315 20.94 -11.11 5.60
CA SER A 315 21.93 -10.18 6.18
C SER A 315 22.28 -10.55 7.61
N GLN A 316 23.56 -10.41 7.92
CA GLN A 316 24.13 -10.52 9.26
C GLN A 316 24.77 -9.22 9.73
N GLU A 317 24.46 -8.13 9.04
CA GLU A 317 24.97 -6.81 9.38
C GLU A 317 24.22 -6.26 10.58
N HIS A 318 24.98 -5.92 11.63
CA HIS A 318 24.44 -5.37 12.87
C HIS A 318 24.47 -3.84 12.87
N LEU A 319 23.46 -3.26 13.49
CA LEU A 319 23.32 -1.83 13.72
C LEU A 319 22.96 -1.60 15.19
N SER A 320 23.76 -0.87 15.91
CA SER A 320 23.38 -0.37 17.23
C SER A 320 22.31 0.72 17.09
N GLY A 321 21.31 0.73 17.97
CA GLY A 321 20.36 1.82 18.04
C GLY A 321 21.00 3.16 18.38
N GLY A 322 20.19 4.19 18.57
CA GLY A 322 20.60 5.58 18.75
C GLY A 322 20.31 6.42 17.51
N ASP A 323 21.14 7.41 17.23
CA ASP A 323 20.95 8.32 16.08
C ASP A 323 21.37 7.63 14.77
N ILE A 324 20.40 7.50 13.85
CA ILE A 324 20.57 6.83 12.57
C ILE A 324 20.17 7.76 11.44
N SER A 325 21.01 7.79 10.40
CA SER A 325 20.75 8.52 9.17
C SER A 325 20.09 7.63 8.12
N ILE A 326 18.98 8.09 7.53
CA ILE A 326 18.27 7.42 6.44
C ILE A 326 18.40 8.29 5.18
N ALA A 327 18.91 7.73 4.10
CA ALA A 327 19.10 8.46 2.85
C ALA A 327 17.76 9.02 2.31
N ALA A 328 17.84 10.01 1.42
CA ALA A 328 16.69 10.56 0.73
C ALA A 328 15.87 9.49 0.03
N SER A 329 14.54 9.61 0.06
CA SER A 329 13.60 8.69 -0.61
C SER A 329 13.97 7.21 -0.39
N SER A 330 14.22 6.82 0.86
CA SER A 330 14.61 5.45 1.18
C SER A 330 13.97 4.92 2.46
N ALA A 331 14.08 3.61 2.66
CA ALA A 331 13.56 2.92 3.83
C ALA A 331 14.68 2.25 4.63
N LEU A 332 14.40 2.08 5.92
CA LEU A 332 15.17 1.25 6.85
C LEU A 332 14.24 0.14 7.38
N ILE A 333 14.68 -1.11 7.29
CA ILE A 333 14.02 -2.25 7.94
C ILE A 333 15.05 -2.97 8.76
N LEU A 334 14.77 -3.08 10.04
CA LEU A 334 15.63 -3.75 11.02
C LEU A 334 14.81 -4.82 11.73
N TYR A 335 15.49 -5.85 12.24
CA TYR A 335 14.86 -6.79 13.15
C TYR A 335 15.80 -7.20 14.29
N ARG A 336 15.22 -7.79 15.32
CA ARG A 336 15.93 -8.53 16.36
C ARG A 336 15.23 -9.84 16.70
N GLN A 337 16.03 -10.80 17.16
CA GLN A 337 15.54 -12.12 17.61
C GLN A 337 15.05 -12.08 19.06
#